data_3a2ea6fd6fa27bb33c671f053f60d0cd
#
_entry.id   3a2ea6fd6fa27bb33c671f053f60d0cd
#
_cell.length_a   1.000
_cell.length_b   1.000
_cell.length_c   1.000
_cell.angle_alpha   90.00
_cell.angle_beta   90.00
_cell.angle_gamma   90.00
#
_symmetry.space_group_name_H-M   'P 1'
#
loop_
_entity.id
_entity.type
_entity.pdbx_description
1 polymer ?
#
loop_
_entity_poly.entity_id
_entity_poly.type
_entity_poly.pdbx_seq_one_letter_code
_entity_poly.pdbx_strand_id
1 'polypeptide(L)'
;MNIKSSQDLVNEANQSIETLNSIKVKSLVKNNECILIDIRDIRELWKEGTVKNSKHIPRGMLEFWLDPQSSYFKESLDLNKKIILYCALGMRSALATKSLVDMGYKNVAHVNGGFDTLKQSGLEVIKKERK
;
A
#
# COMPACT_ATOMS: atom_id res chain seq x y z
N MET A 1 -14.28 -9.44 -28.49
CA MET A 1 -13.15 -9.63 -27.57
C MET A 1 -13.66 -9.54 -26.13
N ASN A 2 -13.38 -10.53 -25.36
CA ASN A 2 -13.83 -10.57 -23.96
C ASN A 2 -12.69 -10.14 -23.04
N ILE A 3 -12.65 -8.84 -22.78
CA ILE A 3 -11.64 -8.28 -21.89
C ILE A 3 -12.30 -8.03 -20.53
N LYS A 4 -11.68 -8.57 -19.47
CA LYS A 4 -12.11 -8.31 -18.12
C LYS A 4 -11.79 -6.85 -17.77
N SER A 5 -12.72 -6.15 -17.13
CA SER A 5 -12.51 -4.75 -16.77
C SER A 5 -11.57 -4.62 -15.58
N SER A 6 -10.95 -3.45 -15.43
CA SER A 6 -10.14 -3.17 -14.25
C SER A 6 -10.97 -3.23 -12.97
N GLN A 7 -12.23 -2.80 -13.02
CA GLN A 7 -13.12 -2.89 -11.88
C GLN A 7 -13.39 -4.34 -11.48
N ASP A 8 -13.54 -5.24 -12.45
CA ASP A 8 -13.69 -6.68 -12.17
C ASP A 8 -12.46 -7.24 -11.48
N LEU A 9 -11.26 -6.83 -11.93
CA LEU A 9 -10.02 -7.27 -11.29
C LEU A 9 -9.95 -6.77 -9.83
N VAL A 10 -10.35 -5.52 -9.60
CA VAL A 10 -10.37 -4.97 -8.23
C VAL A 10 -11.36 -5.72 -7.36
N ASN A 11 -12.56 -6.00 -7.88
CA ASN A 11 -13.59 -6.72 -7.13
C ASN A 11 -13.12 -8.14 -6.78
N GLU A 12 -12.48 -8.83 -7.72
CA GLU A 12 -11.91 -10.15 -7.47
C GLU A 12 -10.81 -10.11 -6.43
N ALA A 13 -9.91 -9.12 -6.54
CA ALA A 13 -8.82 -8.95 -5.57
C ALA A 13 -9.39 -8.76 -4.17
N ASN A 14 -10.40 -7.91 -4.01
CA ASN A 14 -11.01 -7.63 -2.71
C ASN A 14 -11.64 -8.85 -2.06
N GLN A 15 -11.99 -9.88 -2.83
CA GLN A 15 -12.53 -11.11 -2.28
C GLN A 15 -11.48 -11.99 -1.61
N SER A 16 -10.21 -11.80 -1.92
CA SER A 16 -9.13 -12.69 -1.45
C SER A 16 -8.08 -11.96 -0.61
N ILE A 17 -8.27 -10.68 -0.32
CA ILE A 17 -7.32 -9.89 0.46
C ILE A 17 -7.99 -9.31 1.70
N GLU A 18 -7.16 -8.91 2.66
CA GLU A 18 -7.64 -8.19 3.84
C GLU A 18 -7.74 -6.70 3.53
N THR A 19 -8.89 -6.11 3.86
CA THR A 19 -9.12 -4.67 3.71
C THR A 19 -9.38 -4.08 5.08
N LEU A 20 -8.62 -3.06 5.46
CA LEU A 20 -8.74 -2.41 6.76
C LEU A 20 -9.32 -1.01 6.60
N ASN A 21 -10.09 -0.55 7.59
CA ASN A 21 -10.52 0.84 7.61
C ASN A 21 -9.38 1.73 8.15
N SER A 22 -9.48 3.02 7.89
CA SER A 22 -8.42 3.97 8.25
C SER A 22 -8.20 4.09 9.75
N ILE A 23 -9.24 3.89 10.55
CA ILE A 23 -9.13 3.97 12.01
C ILE A 23 -8.26 2.84 12.55
N LYS A 24 -8.47 1.61 12.03
CA LYS A 24 -7.64 0.46 12.41
C LYS A 24 -6.19 0.68 11.98
N VAL A 25 -5.98 1.17 10.76
CA VAL A 25 -4.63 1.45 10.26
C VAL A 25 -3.94 2.50 11.12
N LYS A 26 -4.66 3.56 11.49
CA LYS A 26 -4.11 4.60 12.36
C LYS A 26 -3.60 4.00 13.69
N SER A 27 -4.37 3.10 14.28
CA SER A 27 -3.96 2.42 15.51
C SER A 27 -2.68 1.62 15.31
N LEU A 28 -2.61 0.84 14.23
CA LEU A 28 -1.43 0.03 13.93
C LEU A 28 -0.20 0.89 13.69
N VAL A 29 -0.35 2.01 12.99
CA VAL A 29 0.75 2.95 12.74
C VAL A 29 1.25 3.56 14.04
N LYS A 30 0.33 4.02 14.89
CA LYS A 30 0.70 4.65 16.16
C LYS A 30 1.42 3.69 17.10
N ASN A 31 1.06 2.43 17.06
CA ASN A 31 1.67 1.39 17.90
C ASN A 31 2.90 0.75 17.25
N ASN A 32 3.29 1.24 16.07
CA ASN A 32 4.44 0.71 15.31
C ASN A 32 4.30 -0.80 15.05
N GLU A 33 3.09 -1.25 14.74
CA GLU A 33 2.76 -2.65 14.50
C GLU A 33 2.66 -3.01 13.03
N CYS A 34 2.92 -2.05 12.13
CA CYS A 34 2.84 -2.29 10.70
C CYS A 34 3.90 -1.50 9.95
N ILE A 35 4.13 -1.93 8.71
CA ILE A 35 4.83 -1.13 7.71
C ILE A 35 3.77 -0.57 6.79
N LEU A 36 3.64 0.74 6.72
CA LEU A 36 2.70 1.41 5.83
C LEU A 36 3.44 1.80 4.56
N ILE A 37 2.94 1.37 3.42
CA ILE A 37 3.59 1.57 2.12
C ILE A 37 2.67 2.36 1.20
N ASP A 38 3.16 3.50 0.73
CA ASP A 38 2.52 4.34 -0.28
C ASP A 38 2.97 3.84 -1.65
N ILE A 39 2.03 3.34 -2.46
CA ILE A 39 2.37 2.77 -3.77
C ILE A 39 2.04 3.71 -4.93
N ARG A 40 1.70 4.98 -4.62
CA ARG A 40 1.33 5.95 -5.65
C ARG A 40 2.54 6.38 -6.47
N ASP A 41 2.28 7.03 -7.60
CA ASP A 41 3.32 7.67 -8.40
C ASP A 41 3.97 8.79 -7.60
N ILE A 42 5.27 8.99 -7.74
CA ILE A 42 6.01 9.99 -6.97
C ILE A 42 5.44 11.40 -7.15
N ARG A 43 4.85 11.70 -8.30
CA ARG A 43 4.25 13.02 -8.56
C ARG A 43 3.04 13.28 -7.67
N GLU A 44 2.30 12.23 -7.30
CA GLU A 44 1.19 12.38 -6.35
C GLU A 44 1.72 12.75 -4.96
N LEU A 45 2.86 12.19 -4.55
CA LEU A 45 3.48 12.53 -3.27
C LEU A 45 3.98 13.98 -3.29
N TRP A 46 4.58 14.42 -4.39
CA TRP A 46 5.04 15.81 -4.50
C TRP A 46 3.88 16.78 -4.40
N LYS A 47 2.73 16.44 -4.98
CA LYS A 47 1.56 17.32 -5.02
C LYS A 47 0.78 17.31 -3.72
N GLU A 48 0.59 16.14 -3.12
CA GLU A 48 -0.36 15.97 -2.03
C GLU A 48 0.29 15.56 -0.70
N GLY A 49 1.57 15.25 -0.71
CA GLY A 49 2.25 14.71 0.46
C GLY A 49 2.04 13.20 0.61
N THR A 50 2.55 12.67 1.68
CA THR A 50 2.46 11.25 2.01
C THR A 50 2.29 11.10 3.52
N VAL A 51 1.75 9.98 3.98
CA VAL A 51 1.58 9.76 5.42
C VAL A 51 2.96 9.66 6.08
N LYS A 52 3.13 10.36 7.18
CA LYS A 52 4.40 10.36 7.92
C LYS A 52 4.81 8.93 8.28
N ASN A 53 6.07 8.63 8.08
CA ASN A 53 6.69 7.33 8.33
C ASN A 53 6.25 6.22 7.37
N SER A 54 5.40 6.52 6.36
CA SER A 54 5.15 5.53 5.32
C SER A 54 6.37 5.41 4.41
N LYS A 55 6.55 4.21 3.84
CA LYS A 55 7.61 3.96 2.88
C LYS A 55 7.02 4.13 1.48
N HIS A 56 7.78 4.70 0.56
CA HIS A 56 7.33 4.83 -0.82
C HIS A 56 7.90 3.70 -1.66
N ILE A 57 7.02 2.85 -2.17
CA ILE A 57 7.37 1.84 -3.16
C ILE A 57 6.37 1.98 -4.29
N PRO A 58 6.76 2.59 -5.42
CA PRO A 58 5.81 2.79 -6.52
C PRO A 58 5.30 1.45 -7.02
N ARG A 59 4.04 1.43 -7.46
CA ARG A 59 3.35 0.19 -7.84
C ARG A 59 4.19 -0.70 -8.77
N GLY A 60 4.89 -0.07 -9.73
CA GLY A 60 5.67 -0.82 -10.72
C GLY A 60 6.89 -1.53 -10.16
N MET A 61 7.33 -1.18 -8.97
CA MET A 61 8.52 -1.79 -8.35
C MET A 61 8.18 -2.71 -7.17
N LEU A 62 6.90 -2.79 -6.80
CA LEU A 62 6.49 -3.44 -5.57
C LEU A 62 6.98 -4.89 -5.47
N GLU A 63 6.68 -5.70 -6.48
CA GLU A 63 7.04 -7.11 -6.45
C GLU A 63 8.55 -7.32 -6.41
N PHE A 64 9.29 -6.47 -7.12
CA PHE A 64 10.74 -6.59 -7.18
C PHE A 64 11.40 -6.19 -5.86
N TRP A 65 10.92 -5.14 -5.22
CA TRP A 65 11.47 -4.66 -3.96
C TRP A 65 11.09 -5.54 -2.77
N LEU A 66 10.03 -6.35 -2.91
CA LEU A 66 9.56 -7.25 -1.87
C LEU A 66 9.81 -8.73 -2.18
N ASP A 67 10.64 -9.02 -3.20
CA ASP A 67 11.06 -10.37 -3.53
C ASP A 67 12.47 -10.60 -2.97
N PRO A 68 12.62 -11.45 -1.93
CA PRO A 68 13.93 -11.72 -1.34
C PRO A 68 14.97 -12.29 -2.31
N GLN A 69 14.52 -12.84 -3.45
CA GLN A 69 15.42 -13.40 -4.44
C GLN A 69 15.77 -12.38 -5.54
N SER A 70 15.14 -11.22 -5.53
CA SER A 70 15.43 -10.16 -6.49
C SER A 70 16.64 -9.36 -6.06
N SER A 71 17.43 -8.90 -7.05
CA SER A 71 18.56 -7.99 -6.77
C SER A 71 18.09 -6.63 -6.25
N TYR A 72 16.80 -6.33 -6.38
CA TYR A 72 16.20 -5.07 -5.92
C TYR A 72 15.57 -5.15 -4.54
N PHE A 73 15.72 -6.29 -3.84
CA PHE A 73 15.07 -6.49 -2.55
C PHE A 73 15.44 -5.39 -1.53
N LYS A 74 14.42 -4.87 -0.83
CA LYS A 74 14.58 -3.84 0.19
C LYS A 74 14.76 -4.48 1.56
N GLU A 75 16.01 -4.76 1.93
CA GLU A 75 16.35 -5.41 3.21
C GLU A 75 16.03 -4.54 4.42
N SER A 76 15.88 -3.22 4.21
CA SER A 76 15.61 -2.29 5.31
C SER A 76 14.19 -2.39 5.87
N LEU A 77 13.29 -3.13 5.21
CA LEU A 77 11.91 -3.29 5.67
C LEU A 77 11.80 -4.46 6.63
N ASP A 78 11.10 -4.24 7.76
CA ASP A 78 10.83 -5.31 8.72
C ASP A 78 9.61 -6.11 8.27
N LEU A 79 9.82 -7.13 7.45
CA LEU A 79 8.76 -7.93 6.86
C LEU A 79 8.07 -8.88 7.86
N ASN A 80 8.52 -8.88 9.12
CA ASN A 80 7.82 -9.60 10.18
C ASN A 80 6.60 -8.83 10.68
N LYS A 81 6.52 -7.54 10.39
CA LYS A 81 5.35 -6.72 10.72
C LYS A 81 4.30 -6.86 9.63
N LYS A 82 3.07 -6.50 9.97
CA LYS A 82 1.98 -6.44 9.00
C LYS A 82 2.31 -5.39 7.94
N ILE A 83 2.17 -5.76 6.68
CA ILE A 83 2.39 -4.85 5.55
C ILE A 83 1.04 -4.28 5.16
N ILE A 84 0.92 -2.96 5.12
CA ILE A 84 -0.31 -2.29 4.72
C ILE A 84 0.00 -1.36 3.55
N LEU A 85 -0.68 -1.60 2.43
CA LEU A 85 -0.51 -0.81 1.20
C LEU A 85 -1.62 0.22 1.08
N TYR A 86 -1.30 1.40 0.55
CA TYR A 86 -2.33 2.35 0.18
C TYR A 86 -1.98 3.08 -1.13
N CYS A 87 -3.03 3.45 -1.84
CA CYS A 87 -2.95 4.32 -3.00
C CYS A 87 -3.87 5.51 -2.76
N ALA A 88 -4.35 6.18 -3.81
CA ALA A 88 -5.20 7.35 -3.62
C ALA A 88 -6.58 6.98 -3.06
N LEU A 89 -7.27 6.00 -3.68
CA LEU A 89 -8.65 5.65 -3.34
C LEU A 89 -8.88 4.16 -3.06
N GLY A 90 -7.88 3.30 -3.25
CA GLY A 90 -7.98 1.88 -2.91
C GLY A 90 -8.00 0.90 -4.07
N MET A 91 -8.04 1.37 -5.32
CA MET A 91 -8.10 0.44 -6.46
C MET A 91 -6.74 -0.17 -6.79
N ARG A 92 -5.72 0.66 -6.94
CA ARG A 92 -4.36 0.18 -7.21
C ARG A 92 -3.84 -0.68 -6.07
N SER A 93 -4.16 -0.30 -4.83
CA SER A 93 -3.70 -1.05 -3.67
C SER A 93 -4.39 -2.40 -3.53
N ALA A 94 -5.63 -2.54 -3.99
CA ALA A 94 -6.30 -3.83 -4.01
C ALA A 94 -5.54 -4.81 -4.91
N LEU A 95 -5.21 -4.38 -6.13
CA LEU A 95 -4.45 -5.22 -7.07
C LEU A 95 -3.04 -5.52 -6.54
N ALA A 96 -2.40 -4.52 -5.95
CA ALA A 96 -1.07 -4.69 -5.40
C ALA A 96 -1.05 -5.68 -4.23
N THR A 97 -2.03 -5.59 -3.35
CA THR A 97 -2.14 -6.52 -2.21
C THR A 97 -2.38 -7.95 -2.71
N LYS A 98 -3.22 -8.11 -3.72
CA LYS A 98 -3.46 -9.42 -4.33
C LYS A 98 -2.16 -10.00 -4.87
N SER A 99 -1.33 -9.17 -5.51
CA SER A 99 -0.04 -9.61 -6.03
C SER A 99 0.87 -10.12 -4.92
N LEU A 100 0.92 -9.43 -3.78
CA LEU A 100 1.72 -9.88 -2.63
C LEU A 100 1.18 -11.18 -2.04
N VAL A 101 -0.14 -11.34 -1.97
CA VAL A 101 -0.75 -12.59 -1.52
C VAL A 101 -0.33 -13.73 -2.46
N ASP A 102 -0.36 -13.50 -3.76
CA ASP A 102 0.05 -14.50 -4.75
C ASP A 102 1.54 -14.85 -4.64
N MET A 103 2.37 -13.93 -4.15
CA MET A 103 3.78 -14.18 -3.89
C MET A 103 4.00 -15.02 -2.63
N GLY A 104 2.98 -15.15 -1.77
CA GLY A 104 3.08 -15.93 -0.54
C GLY A 104 3.07 -15.10 0.74
N TYR A 105 2.94 -13.78 0.64
CA TYR A 105 2.80 -12.94 1.83
C TYR A 105 1.45 -13.20 2.50
N LYS A 106 1.46 -13.46 3.81
CA LYS A 106 0.23 -13.80 4.54
C LYS A 106 -0.29 -12.65 5.40
N ASN A 107 0.60 -11.80 5.88
CA ASN A 107 0.23 -10.70 6.78
C ASN A 107 0.26 -9.38 6.04
N VAL A 108 -0.61 -9.24 5.05
CA VAL A 108 -0.68 -8.06 4.19
C VAL A 108 -2.12 -7.64 4.01
N ALA A 109 -2.34 -6.32 3.96
CA ALA A 109 -3.67 -5.74 3.79
C ALA A 109 -3.56 -4.43 3.03
N HIS A 110 -4.71 -3.86 2.64
CA HIS A 110 -4.72 -2.50 2.13
C HIS A 110 -5.81 -1.68 2.82
N VAL A 111 -5.79 -0.37 2.58
CA VAL A 111 -6.67 0.57 3.26
C VAL A 111 -7.87 0.89 2.39
N ASN A 112 -9.06 0.70 2.94
CA ASN A 112 -10.29 1.13 2.28
C ASN A 112 -10.29 2.65 2.14
N GLY A 113 -10.48 3.14 0.92
CA GLY A 113 -10.50 4.58 0.63
C GLY A 113 -9.12 5.23 0.51
N GLY A 114 -8.04 4.52 0.79
CA GLY A 114 -6.67 4.95 0.52
C GLY A 114 -6.21 6.19 1.28
N PHE A 115 -5.36 6.98 0.63
CA PHE A 115 -4.75 8.18 1.21
C PHE A 115 -5.78 9.16 1.77
N ASP A 116 -6.89 9.34 1.04
CA ASP A 116 -7.93 10.28 1.44
C ASP A 116 -8.50 9.95 2.82
N THR A 117 -8.83 8.67 3.07
CA THR A 117 -9.37 8.26 4.37
C THR A 117 -8.32 8.25 5.46
N LEU A 118 -7.07 7.94 5.13
CA LEU A 118 -5.97 8.03 6.11
C LEU A 118 -5.76 9.45 6.56
N LYS A 119 -5.78 10.41 5.63
CA LYS A 119 -5.66 11.81 5.94
C LYS A 119 -6.82 12.27 6.83
N GLN A 120 -8.04 11.88 6.49
CA GLN A 120 -9.23 12.22 7.27
C GLN A 120 -9.20 11.61 8.67
N SER A 121 -8.53 10.48 8.86
CA SER A 121 -8.44 9.81 10.15
C SER A 121 -7.56 10.59 11.15
N GLY A 122 -6.82 11.58 10.67
CA GLY A 122 -5.93 12.39 11.51
C GLY A 122 -4.48 11.94 11.51
N LEU A 123 -4.10 10.95 10.69
CA LEU A 123 -2.69 10.64 10.52
C LEU A 123 -1.97 11.84 9.92
N GLU A 124 -0.78 12.11 10.41
CA GLU A 124 0.00 13.25 9.93
C GLU A 124 0.44 13.01 8.49
N VAL A 125 0.25 14.03 7.64
CA VAL A 125 0.72 14.03 6.26
C VAL A 125 1.90 14.97 6.18
N ILE A 126 2.99 14.48 5.60
CA ILE A 126 4.20 15.29 5.42
C ILE A 126 4.41 15.58 3.93
N LYS A 127 5.08 16.68 3.69
CA LYS A 127 5.42 17.09 2.34
C LYS A 127 6.56 16.24 1.81
N LYS A 128 6.46 15.82 0.54
CA LYS A 128 7.54 15.10 -0.13
C LYS A 128 8.26 16.07 -1.05
N GLU A 129 9.52 16.33 -0.76
CA GLU A 129 10.29 17.28 -1.55
C GLU A 129 10.69 16.68 -2.89
N ARG A 130 10.57 17.51 -3.91
CA ARG A 130 11.06 17.19 -5.26
C ARG A 130 12.52 17.58 -5.32
N LYS A 131 13.38 16.62 -5.65
CA LYS A 131 14.83 16.85 -5.78
C LYS A 131 15.24 17.03 -7.22
#